data_8cd8f158f4ce5d2875600cfb6004ddab
#
_entry.id   8cd8f158f4ce5d2875600cfb6004ddab
#
_cell.length_a   1.000
_cell.length_b   1.000
_cell.length_c   1.000
_cell.angle_alpha   90.00
_cell.angle_beta   90.00
_cell.angle_gamma   90.00
#
_symmetry.space_group_name_H-M   'P 1'
#
loop_
_entity.id
_entity.type
_entity.pdbx_description
1 polymer ?
#
loop_
_entity_poly.entity_id
_entity_poly.type
_entity_poly.pdbx_seq_one_letter_code
_entity_poly.pdbx_strand_id
1 'polypeptide(L)'
;MKDQDDVLQDGVLQDGVLQADSLKADGLNEDCVEEGGIKDDGLNSGHGSNLATVIRRERPAKPLRRVGESMGFVREDEPDGQGGVVATRTYFLVGSECRFSCSMCDLWKYTLDDPVTPLGSLVAQIDALEQQCSSVQPQGFEGASETGKEWLKLYNAANFFDERNVASLEREWISERCAKYSRVIVENHAALFQSKSVQQETLRFRDRLKGELEVALGLETIDPNAMKLLNKSMRLDQFEAAVDFLRREGIHSRAFVLLGPPGTEADEQKDWALKACLQATHWGVGRSCVIPTRKGNGWTDLQFANGGWVPPKAEDLEDVLDELLLSRTIEPQSLPLTSVVRPVYTVDLWDWELLTGPCTRPALSEQATDRYSSSRYSSCEVSCRTVRKHRLEQMNLLQDIIPRVNGGKCVCPEG
;
A
#
# COMPACT_ATOMS: atom_id res chain seq x y z
N MET A 1 49.53 -20.36 -7.60
CA MET A 1 49.58 -20.32 -6.12
C MET A 1 48.64 -19.24 -5.68
N LYS A 2 47.54 -19.66 -5.02
CA LYS A 2 46.50 -18.95 -4.24
C LYS A 2 45.70 -17.88 -5.03
N ASP A 3 44.55 -18.14 -5.58
CA ASP A 3 43.19 -18.36 -5.03
C ASP A 3 42.80 -17.37 -3.95
N GLN A 4 41.88 -16.48 -4.30
CA GLN A 4 40.84 -16.00 -3.42
C GLN A 4 39.63 -15.56 -4.28
N ASP A 5 38.67 -16.47 -4.36
CA ASP A 5 37.30 -16.20 -4.77
C ASP A 5 36.65 -15.36 -3.67
N ASP A 6 36.09 -14.24 -4.03
CA ASP A 6 35.10 -13.53 -3.20
C ASP A 6 33.74 -13.60 -3.89
N VAL A 7 32.93 -14.47 -3.31
CA VAL A 7 31.52 -14.69 -3.61
C VAL A 7 30.74 -13.51 -3.10
N LEU A 8 30.13 -12.74 -3.99
CA LEU A 8 29.08 -11.78 -3.64
C LEU A 8 27.78 -12.56 -3.42
N GLN A 9 27.36 -12.60 -2.19
CA GLN A 9 26.07 -13.18 -1.76
C GLN A 9 24.93 -12.22 -2.02
N ASP A 10 23.87 -12.78 -2.58
CA ASP A 10 22.57 -12.19 -2.81
C ASP A 10 21.95 -11.59 -1.54
N GLY A 11 21.63 -10.30 -1.59
CA GLY A 11 20.89 -9.58 -0.57
C GLY A 11 19.39 -9.63 -0.82
N VAL A 12 18.76 -10.75 -0.53
CA VAL A 12 17.31 -10.82 -0.31
C VAL A 12 17.02 -10.11 1.02
N LEU A 13 16.04 -9.22 1.02
CA LEU A 13 15.52 -8.57 2.24
C LEU A 13 15.11 -9.62 3.26
N GLN A 14 15.99 -9.93 4.19
CA GLN A 14 15.68 -10.65 5.42
C GLN A 14 15.94 -9.72 6.61
N ASP A 15 14.91 -9.60 7.41
CA ASP A 15 14.84 -9.20 8.81
C ASP A 15 16.06 -8.45 9.39
N GLY A 16 15.97 -7.12 9.40
CA GLY A 16 16.89 -6.26 10.13
C GLY A 16 16.27 -5.69 11.41
N VAL A 17 16.20 -6.48 12.47
CA VAL A 17 16.09 -5.93 13.84
C VAL A 17 17.44 -5.33 14.19
N LEU A 18 17.57 -4.01 14.13
CA LEU A 18 18.73 -3.28 14.63
C LEU A 18 18.45 -2.77 16.04
N GLN A 19 19.29 -3.21 16.97
CA GLN A 19 19.39 -2.70 18.34
C GLN A 19 19.79 -1.22 18.33
N ALA A 20 19.11 -0.45 19.19
CA ALA A 20 19.40 0.95 19.42
C ALA A 20 20.63 1.12 20.33
N ASP A 21 21.59 1.90 19.90
CA ASP A 21 22.54 2.55 20.80
C ASP A 21 22.34 4.06 20.79
N SER A 22 22.30 4.56 22.01
CA SER A 22 22.00 5.93 22.38
C SER A 22 23.14 6.90 22.12
N LEU A 23 22.87 8.05 21.52
CA LEU A 23 23.66 9.26 21.69
C LEU A 23 22.76 10.50 21.78
N LYS A 24 23.00 11.28 22.83
CA LYS A 24 22.39 12.56 23.15
C LYS A 24 22.89 13.66 22.21
N ALA A 25 22.00 14.56 21.82
CA ALA A 25 22.39 15.87 21.32
C ALA A 25 21.45 16.94 21.87
N ASP A 26 22.06 17.95 22.43
CA ASP A 26 21.46 19.17 23.03
C ASP A 26 21.05 20.18 21.96
N GLY A 27 19.92 20.81 22.24
CA GLY A 27 19.49 22.18 21.99
C GLY A 27 19.83 22.92 20.70
N LEU A 28 18.80 23.57 20.12
CA LEU A 28 18.80 25.01 19.78
C LEU A 28 17.50 25.46 19.11
N ASN A 29 16.90 26.43 19.74
CA ASN A 29 16.06 27.57 19.33
C ASN A 29 15.13 27.51 18.13
N GLU A 30 13.87 27.83 18.48
CA GLU A 30 12.80 28.37 17.64
C GLU A 30 13.15 29.76 17.11
N ASP A 31 12.82 30.04 15.85
CA ASP A 31 12.27 31.33 15.46
C ASP A 31 11.54 31.27 14.10
N CYS A 32 10.37 31.84 14.14
CA CYS A 32 9.34 32.15 13.18
C CYS A 32 9.67 32.27 11.68
N VAL A 33 8.87 31.63 10.83
CA VAL A 33 8.48 32.14 9.50
C VAL A 33 6.99 31.98 9.29
N GLU A 34 6.33 33.09 8.99
CA GLU A 34 4.89 33.25 8.81
C GLU A 34 4.32 32.52 7.60
N GLU A 35 3.12 32.02 7.79
CA GLU A 35 2.33 31.19 6.87
C GLU A 35 1.60 32.02 5.82
N GLY A 36 1.60 31.54 4.58
CA GLY A 36 0.59 31.85 3.56
C GLY A 36 -0.62 30.94 3.76
N GLY A 37 -1.56 31.35 4.61
CA GLY A 37 -2.70 30.54 4.99
C GLY A 37 -3.74 30.39 3.89
N ILE A 38 -4.13 29.16 3.59
CA ILE A 38 -5.43 28.82 3.03
C ILE A 38 -6.44 28.98 4.16
N LYS A 39 -7.40 29.88 4.00
CA LYS A 39 -8.45 30.13 4.98
C LYS A 39 -9.28 28.86 5.16
N ASP A 40 -9.28 28.38 6.39
CA ASP A 40 -10.08 27.28 6.89
C ASP A 40 -11.52 27.79 7.10
N ASP A 41 -12.42 27.47 6.18
CA ASP A 41 -13.85 27.75 6.35
C ASP A 41 -14.47 26.68 7.24
N GLY A 42 -14.38 26.95 8.53
CA GLY A 42 -15.27 26.57 9.60
C GLY A 42 -15.91 25.19 9.60
N LEU A 43 -15.22 24.16 10.11
CA LEU A 43 -15.85 22.98 10.70
C LEU A 43 -14.97 22.42 11.84
N ASN A 44 -15.44 22.71 13.06
CA ASN A 44 -15.16 21.99 14.30
C ASN A 44 -13.68 21.70 14.68
N SER A 45 -12.93 22.74 14.96
CA SER A 45 -11.48 22.74 15.21
C SER A 45 -11.01 22.21 16.59
N GLY A 46 -11.90 21.65 17.40
CA GLY A 46 -11.54 21.29 18.78
C GLY A 46 -10.95 19.89 18.98
N HIS A 47 -11.34 18.90 18.15
CA HIS A 47 -10.95 17.50 18.36
C HIS A 47 -9.84 17.03 17.40
N GLY A 48 -9.78 17.53 16.17
CA GLY A 48 -8.81 17.09 15.16
C GLY A 48 -7.35 17.46 15.47
N SER A 49 -7.11 18.65 16.00
CA SER A 49 -5.75 19.09 16.35
C SER A 49 -5.16 18.30 17.53
N ASN A 50 -6.00 17.89 18.48
CA ASN A 50 -5.56 17.06 19.62
C ASN A 50 -5.20 15.64 19.16
N LEU A 51 -5.99 15.02 18.29
CA LEU A 51 -5.73 13.65 17.78
C LEU A 51 -4.47 13.61 16.93
N ALA A 52 -4.25 14.55 16.02
CA ALA A 52 -3.03 14.63 15.22
C ALA A 52 -1.77 14.76 16.10
N THR A 53 -1.84 15.56 17.17
CA THR A 53 -0.75 15.71 18.14
C THR A 53 -0.48 14.40 18.88
N VAL A 54 -1.53 13.70 19.32
CA VAL A 54 -1.38 12.38 19.96
C VAL A 54 -0.75 11.38 18.99
N ILE A 55 -1.25 11.29 17.76
CA ILE A 55 -0.71 10.37 16.75
C ILE A 55 0.79 10.62 16.54
N ARG A 56 1.21 11.86 16.38
CA ARG A 56 2.64 12.20 16.17
C ARG A 56 3.49 11.87 17.39
N ARG A 57 2.98 12.12 18.59
CA ARG A 57 3.70 11.83 19.85
C ARG A 57 3.92 10.33 20.06
N GLU A 58 2.98 9.50 19.64
CA GLU A 58 3.07 8.04 19.78
C GLU A 58 3.97 7.39 18.72
N ARG A 59 4.43 8.13 17.70
CA ARG A 59 5.33 7.60 16.69
C ARG A 59 6.65 7.15 17.32
N PRO A 60 7.15 5.95 16.99
CA PRO A 60 8.52 5.56 17.34
C PRO A 60 9.55 6.44 16.65
N ALA A 61 10.81 6.33 17.04
CA ALA A 61 11.89 7.07 16.42
C ALA A 61 11.91 6.85 14.90
N LYS A 62 11.97 7.94 14.13
CA LYS A 62 12.02 7.89 12.67
C LYS A 62 13.42 7.45 12.22
N PRO A 63 13.52 6.42 11.35
CA PRO A 63 14.80 6.06 10.74
C PRO A 63 15.35 7.21 9.89
N LEU A 64 16.63 7.50 10.01
CA LEU A 64 17.29 8.51 9.17
C LEU A 64 17.20 8.11 7.69
N ARG A 65 16.72 9.03 6.85
CA ARG A 65 16.71 8.90 5.39
C ARG A 65 17.57 9.97 4.75
N ARG A 66 18.22 9.65 3.66
CA ARG A 66 19.11 10.59 2.95
C ARG A 66 18.50 10.97 1.61
N VAL A 67 18.75 12.22 1.23
CA VAL A 67 18.37 12.73 -0.08
C VAL A 67 19.01 11.90 -1.20
N GLY A 68 18.21 11.47 -2.17
CA GLY A 68 18.68 10.66 -3.29
C GLY A 68 18.71 9.14 -3.04
N GLU A 69 18.53 8.67 -1.80
CA GLU A 69 18.39 7.25 -1.50
C GLU A 69 16.93 6.82 -1.65
N SER A 70 16.68 5.77 -2.41
CA SER A 70 15.35 5.13 -2.52
C SER A 70 15.22 3.98 -1.52
N MET A 71 13.97 3.50 -1.32
CA MET A 71 13.70 2.29 -0.56
C MET A 71 13.81 1.01 -1.42
N GLY A 72 14.20 1.13 -2.68
CA GLY A 72 14.32 0.01 -3.59
C GLY A 72 13.12 -0.16 -4.52
N PHE A 73 13.03 -1.34 -5.13
CA PHE A 73 11.97 -1.66 -6.08
C PHE A 73 11.46 -3.09 -5.90
N VAL A 74 10.23 -3.32 -6.38
CA VAL A 74 9.64 -4.65 -6.52
C VAL A 74 9.21 -4.85 -7.98
N ARG A 75 9.34 -6.07 -8.47
CA ARG A 75 8.72 -6.53 -9.73
C ARG A 75 7.58 -7.46 -9.37
N GLU A 76 6.44 -7.23 -9.94
CA GLU A 76 5.25 -8.01 -9.71
C GLU A 76 4.39 -8.06 -10.97
N ASP A 77 3.48 -8.99 -11.04
CA ASP A 77 2.46 -9.04 -12.07
C ASP A 77 1.15 -8.48 -11.54
N GLU A 78 0.45 -7.71 -12.35
CA GLU A 78 -0.90 -7.23 -12.03
C GLU A 78 -1.91 -7.63 -13.10
N PRO A 79 -3.17 -7.89 -12.70
CA PRO A 79 -4.24 -8.09 -13.67
C PRO A 79 -4.49 -6.79 -14.44
N ASP A 80 -4.61 -6.85 -15.77
CA ASP A 80 -4.84 -5.68 -16.61
C ASP A 80 -6.30 -5.18 -16.58
N GLY A 81 -7.21 -5.97 -16.01
CA GLY A 81 -8.66 -5.70 -15.96
C GLY A 81 -9.40 -6.14 -17.22
N GLN A 82 -8.70 -6.72 -18.19
CA GLN A 82 -9.26 -7.25 -19.45
C GLN A 82 -9.13 -8.77 -19.55
N GLY A 83 -8.68 -9.42 -18.48
CA GLY A 83 -8.45 -10.86 -18.40
C GLY A 83 -7.01 -11.27 -18.68
N GLY A 84 -6.10 -10.31 -18.88
CA GLY A 84 -4.67 -10.50 -19.00
C GLY A 84 -3.90 -10.07 -17.76
N VAL A 85 -2.61 -10.30 -17.80
CA VAL A 85 -1.63 -9.94 -16.76
C VAL A 85 -0.57 -9.03 -17.36
N VAL A 86 -0.11 -8.03 -16.62
CA VAL A 86 0.90 -7.07 -17.05
C VAL A 86 2.03 -6.99 -16.04
N ALA A 87 3.27 -7.05 -16.52
CA ALA A 87 4.45 -6.85 -15.70
C ALA A 87 4.47 -5.43 -15.13
N THR A 88 4.69 -5.30 -13.84
CA THR A 88 4.64 -4.03 -13.13
C THR A 88 5.90 -3.85 -12.29
N ARG A 89 6.50 -2.68 -12.37
CA ARG A 89 7.57 -2.25 -11.45
C ARG A 89 7.01 -1.29 -10.44
N THR A 90 7.34 -1.50 -9.18
CA THR A 90 7.03 -0.56 -8.10
C THR A 90 8.33 0.05 -7.58
N TYR A 91 8.48 1.36 -7.68
CA TYR A 91 9.60 2.12 -7.14
C TYR A 91 9.17 2.83 -5.86
N PHE A 92 9.90 2.58 -4.77
CA PHE A 92 9.66 3.21 -3.48
C PHE A 92 10.62 4.39 -3.32
N LEU A 93 10.07 5.58 -3.54
CA LEU A 93 10.82 6.82 -3.55
C LEU A 93 10.79 7.48 -2.16
N VAL A 94 11.87 8.16 -1.81
CA VAL A 94 12.03 8.88 -0.56
C VAL A 94 11.98 10.39 -0.84
N GLY A 95 10.90 11.02 -0.38
CA GLY A 95 10.66 12.46 -0.46
C GLY A 95 10.27 13.03 0.90
N SER A 96 9.78 14.27 0.93
CA SER A 96 9.27 14.91 2.15
C SER A 96 8.00 14.21 2.68
N GLU A 97 7.77 14.33 3.99
CA GLU A 97 6.61 13.74 4.65
C GLU A 97 5.29 14.32 4.14
N CYS A 98 4.25 13.46 4.10
CA CYS A 98 2.87 13.86 3.82
C CYS A 98 2.37 14.87 4.86
N ARG A 99 1.60 15.88 4.41
CA ARG A 99 0.99 16.90 5.30
C ARG A 99 -0.04 16.33 6.27
N PHE A 100 -0.63 15.19 5.94
CA PHE A 100 -1.66 14.55 6.76
C PHE A 100 -1.04 13.65 7.82
N SER A 101 -1.72 13.55 8.97
CA SER A 101 -1.30 12.70 10.10
C SER A 101 -2.34 11.61 10.32
N CYS A 102 -2.51 10.75 9.31
CA CYS A 102 -3.45 9.63 9.39
C CYS A 102 -2.99 8.63 10.47
N SER A 103 -3.93 8.19 11.32
CA SER A 103 -3.61 7.40 12.51
C SER A 103 -3.08 5.99 12.19
N MET A 104 -3.45 5.43 11.04
CA MET A 104 -3.03 4.11 10.59
C MET A 104 -1.72 4.14 9.79
N CYS A 105 -1.26 5.34 9.38
CA CYS A 105 -0.14 5.46 8.46
C CYS A 105 1.20 5.27 9.17
N ASP A 106 2.07 4.47 8.59
CA ASP A 106 3.46 4.29 9.00
C ASP A 106 4.47 4.74 7.93
N LEU A 107 3.99 5.25 6.79
CA LEU A 107 4.82 5.65 5.66
C LEU A 107 5.76 6.83 5.98
N TRP A 108 5.46 7.63 7.01
CA TRP A 108 6.35 8.69 7.50
C TRP A 108 7.75 8.18 7.86
N LYS A 109 7.91 6.90 8.18
CA LYS A 109 9.22 6.25 8.44
C LYS A 109 10.14 6.22 7.21
N TYR A 110 9.55 6.35 6.04
CA TYR A 110 10.24 6.24 4.75
C TYR A 110 10.42 7.58 4.06
N THR A 111 10.24 8.70 4.80
CA THR A 111 10.34 10.06 4.26
C THR A 111 11.53 10.81 4.85
N LEU A 112 11.95 11.90 4.18
CA LEU A 112 12.96 12.83 4.68
C LEU A 112 12.42 13.63 5.88
N ASP A 113 13.33 14.22 6.63
CA ASP A 113 12.98 15.21 7.67
C ASP A 113 12.76 16.61 7.08
N ASP A 114 13.21 16.83 5.86
CA ASP A 114 13.03 18.08 5.14
C ASP A 114 11.54 18.32 4.84
N PRO A 115 11.03 19.56 5.01
CA PRO A 115 9.63 19.90 4.79
C PRO A 115 9.24 19.91 3.30
N VAL A 116 10.23 19.96 2.40
CA VAL A 116 10.05 19.94 0.96
C VAL A 116 11.08 18.98 0.36
N THR A 117 10.63 18.16 -0.60
CA THR A 117 11.53 17.27 -1.33
C THR A 117 12.52 18.07 -2.15
N PRO A 118 13.84 17.87 -2.00
CA PRO A 118 14.84 18.57 -2.81
C PRO A 118 14.66 18.27 -4.30
N LEU A 119 14.65 19.33 -5.09
CA LEU A 119 14.43 19.24 -6.54
C LEU A 119 15.49 18.34 -7.21
N GLY A 120 15.06 17.45 -8.08
CA GLY A 120 15.90 16.49 -8.79
C GLY A 120 16.20 15.21 -8.01
N SER A 121 15.84 15.15 -6.71
CA SER A 121 16.15 13.98 -5.90
C SER A 121 15.34 12.73 -6.25
N LEU A 122 14.07 12.88 -6.62
CA LEU A 122 13.22 11.77 -7.03
C LEU A 122 13.60 11.25 -8.42
N VAL A 123 13.92 12.15 -9.34
CA VAL A 123 14.42 11.78 -10.67
C VAL A 123 15.73 10.98 -10.57
N ALA A 124 16.66 11.42 -9.72
CA ALA A 124 17.90 10.69 -9.48
C ALA A 124 17.65 9.28 -8.91
N GLN A 125 16.67 9.14 -8.01
CA GLN A 125 16.25 7.83 -7.49
C GLN A 125 15.67 6.95 -8.59
N ILE A 126 14.80 7.49 -9.44
CA ILE A 126 14.20 6.76 -10.57
C ILE A 126 15.30 6.29 -11.53
N ASP A 127 16.25 7.16 -11.91
CA ASP A 127 17.35 6.83 -12.80
C ASP A 127 18.23 5.71 -12.20
N ALA A 128 18.52 5.75 -10.90
CA ALA A 128 19.28 4.70 -10.20
C ALA A 128 18.51 3.37 -10.13
N LEU A 129 17.21 3.40 -9.82
CA LEU A 129 16.36 2.21 -9.78
C LEU A 129 16.18 1.57 -11.15
N GLU A 130 16.09 2.36 -12.21
CA GLU A 130 16.05 1.85 -13.59
C GLU A 130 17.32 1.09 -13.95
N GLN A 131 18.49 1.60 -13.58
CA GLN A 131 19.77 0.93 -13.79
C GLN A 131 19.85 -0.38 -13.00
N GLN A 132 19.49 -0.36 -11.72
CA GLN A 132 19.45 -1.56 -10.86
C GLN A 132 18.48 -2.60 -11.41
N CYS A 133 17.25 -2.18 -11.74
CA CYS A 133 16.22 -3.06 -12.27
C CYS A 133 16.63 -3.71 -13.61
N SER A 134 17.38 -3.00 -14.45
CA SER A 134 17.88 -3.51 -15.73
C SER A 134 19.04 -4.49 -15.56
N SER A 135 19.80 -4.42 -14.48
CA SER A 135 20.93 -5.31 -14.21
C SER A 135 20.52 -6.66 -13.60
N VAL A 136 19.35 -6.74 -13.00
CA VAL A 136 18.81 -7.98 -12.42
C VAL A 136 18.13 -8.78 -13.51
N GLN A 137 18.68 -9.95 -13.86
CA GLN A 137 18.03 -10.86 -14.78
C GLN A 137 16.69 -11.35 -14.20
N PRO A 138 15.61 -11.41 -14.97
CA PRO A 138 14.34 -11.94 -14.50
C PRO A 138 14.51 -13.41 -14.14
N GLN A 139 14.60 -13.75 -12.87
CA GLN A 139 14.50 -15.11 -12.40
C GLN A 139 13.02 -15.50 -12.40
N GLY A 140 12.63 -16.40 -13.29
CA GLY A 140 11.36 -17.09 -13.22
C GLY A 140 10.12 -16.36 -13.74
N PHE A 141 10.24 -15.23 -14.40
CA PHE A 141 9.13 -14.59 -15.10
C PHE A 141 8.94 -15.23 -16.49
N GLU A 142 8.27 -16.38 -16.55
CA GLU A 142 7.79 -16.96 -17.82
C GLU A 142 6.61 -16.18 -18.42
N GLY A 143 6.11 -15.17 -17.70
CA GLY A 143 5.02 -14.30 -18.10
C GLY A 143 5.46 -12.90 -18.52
N ALA A 144 6.65 -12.72 -19.11
CA ALA A 144 6.94 -11.48 -19.82
C ALA A 144 5.79 -11.25 -20.81
N SER A 145 4.96 -10.25 -20.52
CA SER A 145 3.78 -9.91 -21.29
C SER A 145 4.04 -10.11 -22.78
N GLU A 146 3.35 -11.03 -23.43
CA GLU A 146 3.38 -11.22 -24.89
C GLU A 146 3.10 -9.90 -25.62
N THR A 147 2.55 -8.92 -24.92
CA THR A 147 2.18 -7.59 -25.42
C THR A 147 3.33 -6.57 -25.37
N GLY A 148 4.44 -6.86 -24.69
CA GLY A 148 5.55 -5.89 -24.47
C GLY A 148 5.14 -4.67 -23.62
N LYS A 149 3.97 -4.69 -22.98
CA LYS A 149 3.48 -3.62 -22.10
C LYS A 149 4.03 -3.82 -20.69
N GLU A 150 4.46 -2.73 -20.06
CA GLU A 150 4.92 -2.71 -18.68
C GLU A 150 4.31 -1.52 -17.97
N TRP A 151 3.93 -1.66 -16.69
CA TRP A 151 3.46 -0.58 -15.83
C TRP A 151 4.54 -0.15 -14.83
N LEU A 152 4.43 1.10 -14.38
CA LEU A 152 5.31 1.66 -13.35
C LEU A 152 4.48 2.26 -12.23
N LYS A 153 4.70 1.83 -10.99
CA LYS A 153 4.20 2.47 -9.78
C LYS A 153 5.30 3.33 -9.17
N LEU A 154 4.98 4.58 -8.90
CA LEU A 154 5.85 5.53 -8.19
C LEU A 154 5.22 5.86 -6.84
N TYR A 155 5.66 5.17 -5.80
CA TYR A 155 5.17 5.34 -4.43
C TYR A 155 6.20 6.15 -3.63
N ASN A 156 5.82 7.37 -3.25
CA ASN A 156 6.71 8.31 -2.58
C ASN A 156 6.36 8.54 -1.10
N ALA A 157 5.54 7.66 -0.52
CA ALA A 157 5.06 7.73 0.86
C ALA A 157 4.36 9.06 1.21
N ALA A 158 3.87 9.79 0.19
CA ALA A 158 3.25 11.09 0.32
C ALA A 158 2.26 11.35 -0.84
N ASN A 159 2.15 12.60 -1.32
CA ASN A 159 1.21 12.98 -2.36
C ASN A 159 1.95 13.42 -3.62
N PHE A 160 1.79 12.71 -4.71
CA PHE A 160 2.50 13.01 -5.96
C PHE A 160 2.17 14.40 -6.53
N PHE A 161 0.94 14.86 -6.35
CA PHE A 161 0.49 16.18 -6.84
C PHE A 161 0.51 17.27 -5.75
N ASP A 162 1.15 17.03 -4.61
CA ASP A 162 1.49 18.09 -3.64
C ASP A 162 2.86 18.69 -4.00
N GLU A 163 2.92 20.00 -4.21
CA GLU A 163 4.13 20.71 -4.64
C GLU A 163 5.32 20.56 -3.67
N ARG A 164 5.05 20.34 -2.38
CA ARG A 164 6.10 20.08 -1.38
C ARG A 164 6.70 18.67 -1.51
N ASN A 165 5.88 17.71 -1.93
CA ASN A 165 6.31 16.32 -2.07
C ASN A 165 6.97 16.04 -3.41
N VAL A 166 6.39 16.58 -4.50
CA VAL A 166 6.93 16.50 -5.86
C VAL A 166 6.70 17.84 -6.56
N ALA A 167 7.75 18.60 -6.80
CA ALA A 167 7.65 19.88 -7.47
C ALA A 167 7.17 19.73 -8.94
N SER A 168 6.48 20.75 -9.45
CA SER A 168 5.94 20.73 -10.83
C SER A 168 7.03 20.45 -11.88
N LEU A 169 8.20 21.06 -11.73
CA LEU A 169 9.34 20.82 -12.61
C LEU A 169 9.87 19.38 -12.50
N GLU A 170 9.87 18.81 -11.30
CA GLU A 170 10.28 17.42 -11.11
C GLU A 170 9.29 16.45 -11.73
N ARG A 171 7.97 16.71 -11.64
CA ARG A 171 6.96 15.92 -12.35
C ARG A 171 7.17 15.94 -13.86
N GLU A 172 7.61 17.06 -14.44
CA GLU A 172 7.96 17.14 -15.84
C GLU A 172 9.12 16.18 -16.20
N TRP A 173 10.21 16.22 -15.43
CA TRP A 173 11.36 15.32 -15.63
C TRP A 173 11.01 13.84 -15.39
N ILE A 174 10.14 13.56 -14.40
CA ILE A 174 9.64 12.21 -14.15
C ILE A 174 8.82 11.71 -15.36
N SER A 175 7.98 12.55 -15.96
CA SER A 175 7.17 12.15 -17.12
C SER A 175 8.01 11.69 -18.31
N GLU A 176 9.19 12.29 -18.51
CA GLU A 176 10.14 11.88 -19.55
C GLU A 176 10.70 10.47 -19.29
N ARG A 177 11.04 10.14 -17.99
CA ARG A 177 11.52 8.81 -17.61
C ARG A 177 10.44 7.74 -17.72
N CYS A 178 9.19 8.16 -17.62
CA CYS A 178 8.03 7.27 -17.73
C CYS A 178 7.63 6.94 -19.18
N ALA A 179 8.27 7.52 -20.20
CA ALA A 179 7.84 7.45 -21.60
C ALA A 179 7.76 6.01 -22.19
N LYS A 180 8.44 5.05 -21.59
CA LYS A 180 8.44 3.63 -22.03
C LYS A 180 7.31 2.79 -21.42
N TYR A 181 6.69 3.26 -20.34
CA TYR A 181 5.66 2.52 -19.63
C TYR A 181 4.28 2.76 -20.25
N SER A 182 3.49 1.69 -20.37
CA SER A 182 2.14 1.79 -20.91
C SER A 182 1.14 2.37 -19.91
N ARG A 183 1.47 2.33 -18.60
CA ARG A 183 0.72 3.01 -17.53
C ARG A 183 1.67 3.42 -16.41
N VAL A 184 1.43 4.60 -15.86
CA VAL A 184 2.11 5.12 -14.67
C VAL A 184 1.10 5.26 -13.54
N ILE A 185 1.41 4.68 -12.40
CA ILE A 185 0.56 4.70 -11.20
C ILE A 185 1.25 5.57 -10.14
N VAL A 186 0.54 6.56 -9.61
CA VAL A 186 1.03 7.44 -8.54
C VAL A 186 0.01 7.51 -7.41
N GLU A 187 0.47 7.80 -6.20
CA GLU A 187 -0.42 7.92 -5.03
C GLU A 187 -0.71 9.38 -4.69
N ASN A 188 -1.94 9.66 -4.29
CA ASN A 188 -2.36 10.99 -3.85
C ASN A 188 -3.53 10.92 -2.87
N HIS A 189 -3.62 11.89 -1.98
CA HIS A 189 -4.74 12.03 -1.08
C HIS A 189 -5.95 12.65 -1.80
N ALA A 190 -7.12 12.00 -1.73
CA ALA A 190 -8.29 12.41 -2.50
C ALA A 190 -8.76 13.85 -2.17
N ALA A 191 -8.66 14.29 -0.92
CA ALA A 191 -9.07 15.65 -0.55
C ALA A 191 -8.25 16.75 -1.26
N LEU A 192 -7.04 16.47 -1.74
CA LEU A 192 -6.25 17.44 -2.48
C LEU A 192 -6.85 17.79 -3.85
N PHE A 193 -7.67 16.90 -4.42
CA PHE A 193 -8.39 17.15 -5.69
C PHE A 193 -9.49 18.21 -5.57
N GLN A 194 -9.79 18.71 -4.37
CA GLN A 194 -10.63 19.90 -4.20
C GLN A 194 -9.91 21.18 -4.69
N SER A 195 -8.57 21.13 -4.80
CA SER A 195 -7.76 22.23 -5.33
C SER A 195 -7.68 22.19 -6.85
N LYS A 196 -8.04 23.30 -7.51
CA LYS A 196 -7.90 23.45 -8.96
C LYS A 196 -6.44 23.34 -9.43
N SER A 197 -5.48 23.77 -8.60
CA SER A 197 -4.06 23.64 -8.95
C SER A 197 -3.64 22.17 -8.99
N VAL A 198 -4.08 21.34 -8.06
CA VAL A 198 -3.84 19.89 -8.06
C VAL A 198 -4.47 19.23 -9.28
N GLN A 199 -5.71 19.59 -9.62
CA GLN A 199 -6.38 19.10 -10.82
C GLN A 199 -5.58 19.47 -12.10
N GLN A 200 -5.14 20.71 -12.22
CA GLN A 200 -4.36 21.18 -13.36
C GLN A 200 -3.00 20.46 -13.48
N GLU A 201 -2.30 20.28 -12.35
CA GLU A 201 -1.03 19.55 -12.35
C GLU A 201 -1.21 18.07 -12.72
N THR A 202 -2.30 17.46 -12.29
CA THR A 202 -2.65 16.09 -12.69
C THR A 202 -2.86 15.98 -14.20
N LEU A 203 -3.60 16.94 -14.79
CA LEU A 203 -3.81 16.97 -16.23
C LEU A 203 -2.52 17.24 -17.00
N ARG A 204 -1.67 18.17 -16.53
CA ARG A 204 -0.36 18.44 -17.14
C ARG A 204 0.53 17.20 -17.14
N PHE A 205 0.57 16.46 -16.03
CA PHE A 205 1.35 15.23 -15.94
C PHE A 205 0.79 14.15 -16.87
N ARG A 206 -0.54 13.90 -16.85
CA ARG A 206 -1.20 12.99 -17.79
C ARG A 206 -0.86 13.29 -19.25
N ASP A 207 -0.96 14.56 -19.65
CA ASP A 207 -0.77 14.99 -21.05
C ASP A 207 0.68 14.84 -21.54
N ARG A 208 1.65 14.77 -20.61
CA ARG A 208 3.05 14.50 -20.91
C ARG A 208 3.37 13.00 -21.01
N LEU A 209 2.58 12.14 -20.40
CA LEU A 209 2.79 10.70 -20.48
C LEU A 209 2.48 10.18 -21.88
N LYS A 210 3.26 9.21 -22.34
CA LYS A 210 2.93 8.45 -23.57
C LYS A 210 1.95 7.32 -23.30
N GLY A 211 1.91 6.85 -22.07
CA GLY A 211 0.99 5.84 -21.55
C GLY A 211 -0.16 6.45 -20.76
N GLU A 212 -0.90 5.60 -20.10
CA GLU A 212 -2.02 5.99 -19.24
C GLU A 212 -1.55 6.45 -17.86
N LEU A 213 -2.33 7.31 -17.23
CA LEU A 213 -2.18 7.66 -15.81
C LEU A 213 -3.22 6.90 -14.98
N GLU A 214 -2.76 6.34 -13.86
CA GLU A 214 -3.62 5.83 -12.80
C GLU A 214 -3.26 6.52 -11.49
N VAL A 215 -4.27 6.95 -10.72
CA VAL A 215 -4.06 7.58 -9.41
C VAL A 215 -4.60 6.65 -8.32
N ALA A 216 -3.72 6.26 -7.42
CA ALA A 216 -4.05 5.49 -6.23
C ALA A 216 -4.50 6.45 -5.11
N LEU A 217 -5.69 6.22 -4.57
CA LEU A 217 -6.35 7.02 -3.57
C LEU A 217 -6.65 6.17 -2.34
N GLY A 218 -6.23 6.61 -1.18
CA GLY A 218 -6.64 5.97 0.06
C GLY A 218 -8.09 6.32 0.39
N LEU A 219 -9.01 5.38 0.24
CA LEU A 219 -10.37 5.44 0.80
C LEU A 219 -10.33 5.05 2.28
N GLU A 220 -9.57 4.02 2.57
CA GLU A 220 -9.36 3.34 3.84
C GLU A 220 -10.61 2.60 4.31
N THR A 221 -11.71 3.30 4.56
CA THR A 221 -12.98 2.74 5.00
C THR A 221 -14.13 3.70 4.74
N ILE A 222 -15.36 3.19 4.79
CA ILE A 222 -16.59 3.97 4.87
C ILE A 222 -17.30 3.80 6.21
N ASP A 223 -16.70 3.06 7.16
CA ASP A 223 -17.21 2.94 8.53
C ASP A 223 -17.13 4.30 9.24
N PRO A 224 -18.26 4.89 9.65
CA PRO A 224 -18.27 6.22 10.24
C PRO A 224 -17.55 6.30 11.60
N ASN A 225 -17.40 5.18 12.32
CA ASN A 225 -16.68 5.14 13.59
C ASN A 225 -15.16 5.12 13.36
N ALA A 226 -14.69 4.25 12.47
CA ALA A 226 -13.29 4.22 12.08
C ALA A 226 -12.85 5.53 11.43
N MET A 227 -13.67 6.13 10.55
CA MET A 227 -13.35 7.42 9.91
C MET A 227 -13.05 8.54 10.92
N LYS A 228 -13.73 8.57 12.07
CA LYS A 228 -13.46 9.56 13.14
C LYS A 228 -12.06 9.38 13.75
N LEU A 229 -11.59 8.13 13.85
CA LEU A 229 -10.30 7.78 14.46
C LEU A 229 -9.14 7.79 13.46
N LEU A 230 -9.42 7.69 12.15
CA LEU A 230 -8.38 7.70 11.13
C LEU A 230 -7.64 9.03 11.00
N ASN A 231 -8.22 10.14 11.45
CA ASN A 231 -7.64 11.49 11.31
C ASN A 231 -7.18 11.81 9.87
N LYS A 232 -7.91 11.27 8.89
CA LYS A 232 -7.51 11.37 7.48
C LYS A 232 -7.79 12.74 6.87
N SER A 233 -8.58 13.59 7.54
CA SER A 233 -8.99 14.91 7.02
C SER A 233 -9.62 14.83 5.63
N MET A 234 -10.45 13.82 5.41
CA MET A 234 -11.19 13.57 4.18
C MET A 234 -12.62 13.16 4.48
N ARG A 235 -13.57 13.69 3.72
CA ARG A 235 -14.97 13.24 3.71
C ARG A 235 -15.20 12.33 2.49
N LEU A 236 -16.23 11.49 2.57
CA LEU A 236 -16.56 10.56 1.48
C LEU A 236 -16.97 11.28 0.19
N ASP A 237 -17.69 12.40 0.31
CA ASP A 237 -18.03 13.24 -0.86
C ASP A 237 -16.80 13.82 -1.58
N GLN A 238 -15.73 14.11 -0.84
CA GLN A 238 -14.46 14.55 -1.45
C GLN A 238 -13.75 13.41 -2.18
N PHE A 239 -13.85 12.18 -1.67
CA PHE A 239 -13.33 11.00 -2.36
C PHE A 239 -14.10 10.74 -3.64
N GLU A 240 -15.44 10.72 -3.57
CA GLU A 240 -16.31 10.56 -4.74
C GLU A 240 -16.04 11.63 -5.81
N ALA A 241 -15.95 12.91 -5.41
CA ALA A 241 -15.63 14.00 -6.32
C ALA A 241 -14.25 13.85 -6.98
N ALA A 242 -13.25 13.34 -6.26
CA ALA A 242 -11.93 13.06 -6.83
C ALA A 242 -11.99 11.94 -7.88
N VAL A 243 -12.69 10.85 -7.59
CA VAL A 243 -12.90 9.74 -8.53
C VAL A 243 -13.66 10.21 -9.77
N ASP A 244 -14.74 11.00 -9.59
CA ASP A 244 -15.52 11.55 -10.70
C ASP A 244 -14.69 12.48 -11.59
N PHE A 245 -13.82 13.33 -10.99
CA PHE A 245 -12.85 14.14 -11.74
C PHE A 245 -11.92 13.26 -12.58
N LEU A 246 -11.26 12.27 -11.96
CA LEU A 246 -10.32 11.38 -12.66
C LEU A 246 -11.02 10.64 -13.80
N ARG A 247 -12.20 10.09 -13.57
CA ARG A 247 -13.00 9.37 -14.56
C ARG A 247 -13.38 10.25 -15.75
N ARG A 248 -13.84 11.49 -15.50
CA ARG A 248 -14.20 12.44 -16.57
C ARG A 248 -13.00 12.82 -17.44
N GLU A 249 -11.82 12.83 -16.85
CA GLU A 249 -10.58 13.16 -17.53
C GLU A 249 -9.88 11.93 -18.16
N GLY A 250 -10.51 10.76 -18.15
CA GLY A 250 -9.95 9.52 -18.69
C GLY A 250 -8.75 8.99 -17.91
N ILE A 251 -8.62 9.36 -16.65
CA ILE A 251 -7.56 8.91 -15.74
C ILE A 251 -8.09 7.75 -14.92
N HIS A 252 -7.34 6.65 -14.87
CA HIS A 252 -7.69 5.50 -14.05
C HIS A 252 -7.56 5.82 -12.56
N SER A 253 -8.36 5.15 -11.75
CA SER A 253 -8.29 5.27 -10.29
C SER A 253 -8.19 3.90 -9.62
N ARG A 254 -7.42 3.87 -8.52
CA ARG A 254 -7.28 2.74 -7.60
C ARG A 254 -7.64 3.20 -6.20
N ALA A 255 -8.42 2.40 -5.46
CA ALA A 255 -8.71 2.65 -4.06
C ALA A 255 -7.88 1.70 -3.17
N PHE A 256 -7.27 2.25 -2.12
CA PHE A 256 -6.77 1.48 -1.00
C PHE A 256 -7.86 1.43 0.08
N VAL A 257 -8.19 0.22 0.54
CA VAL A 257 -9.19 -0.06 1.55
C VAL A 257 -8.56 -0.84 2.67
N LEU A 258 -8.76 -0.43 3.92
CA LEU A 258 -8.23 -1.13 5.07
C LEU A 258 -9.18 -2.24 5.52
N LEU A 259 -8.62 -3.41 5.78
CA LEU A 259 -9.29 -4.44 6.57
C LEU A 259 -9.01 -4.16 8.05
N GLY A 260 -10.06 -3.96 8.84
CA GLY A 260 -10.00 -3.80 10.27
C GLY A 260 -9.24 -2.57 10.77
N PRO A 261 -9.52 -1.33 10.29
CA PRO A 261 -8.94 -0.13 10.88
C PRO A 261 -9.44 0.07 12.32
N PRO A 262 -8.66 0.73 13.20
CA PRO A 262 -9.12 1.08 14.53
C PRO A 262 -10.45 1.86 14.49
N GLY A 263 -11.38 1.49 15.37
CA GLY A 263 -12.74 2.03 15.41
C GLY A 263 -13.78 1.16 14.71
N THR A 264 -13.35 0.14 13.95
CA THR A 264 -14.25 -0.91 13.43
C THR A 264 -14.31 -2.05 14.44
N GLU A 265 -15.52 -2.51 14.77
CA GLU A 265 -15.73 -3.68 15.63
C GLU A 265 -15.13 -4.95 14.98
N ALA A 266 -14.59 -5.85 15.83
CA ALA A 266 -13.81 -6.99 15.36
C ALA A 266 -14.60 -7.96 14.45
N ASP A 267 -15.90 -8.12 14.71
CA ASP A 267 -16.81 -8.96 13.92
C ASP A 267 -17.37 -8.28 12.67
N GLU A 268 -17.19 -6.94 12.55
CA GLU A 268 -17.64 -6.16 11.38
C GLU A 268 -16.52 -5.82 10.40
N GLN A 269 -15.25 -6.14 10.70
CA GLN A 269 -14.08 -5.74 9.91
C GLN A 269 -14.20 -6.17 8.45
N LYS A 270 -14.60 -7.41 8.22
CA LYS A 270 -14.80 -7.98 6.88
C LYS A 270 -15.91 -7.23 6.12
N ASP A 271 -17.04 -7.04 6.76
CA ASP A 271 -18.21 -6.42 6.16
C ASP A 271 -17.95 -4.96 5.73
N TRP A 272 -17.22 -4.20 6.56
CA TRP A 272 -16.85 -2.83 6.23
C TRP A 272 -15.83 -2.75 5.10
N ALA A 273 -14.86 -3.67 5.03
CA ALA A 273 -13.92 -3.73 3.92
C ALA A 273 -14.64 -4.07 2.60
N LEU A 274 -15.53 -5.06 2.64
CA LEU A 274 -16.37 -5.45 1.48
C LEU A 274 -17.23 -4.27 1.01
N LYS A 275 -18.00 -3.64 1.92
CA LYS A 275 -18.82 -2.46 1.63
C LYS A 275 -18.02 -1.31 1.04
N ALA A 276 -16.80 -1.05 1.56
CA ALA A 276 -15.94 0.01 1.06
C ALA A 276 -15.46 -0.24 -0.37
N CYS A 277 -15.06 -1.47 -0.71
CA CYS A 277 -14.68 -1.84 -2.06
C CYS A 277 -15.84 -1.72 -3.05
N LEU A 278 -17.03 -2.22 -2.68
CA LEU A 278 -18.23 -2.13 -3.51
C LEU A 278 -18.67 -0.67 -3.70
N GLN A 279 -18.59 0.15 -2.64
CA GLN A 279 -18.91 1.57 -2.74
C GLN A 279 -17.89 2.32 -3.62
N ALA A 280 -16.61 2.02 -3.51
CA ALA A 280 -15.58 2.59 -4.40
C ALA A 280 -15.87 2.25 -5.88
N THR A 281 -16.25 1.00 -6.16
CA THR A 281 -16.67 0.57 -7.49
C THR A 281 -17.92 1.32 -7.97
N HIS A 282 -18.92 1.53 -7.09
CA HIS A 282 -20.11 2.31 -7.40
C HIS A 282 -19.77 3.76 -7.79
N TRP A 283 -18.80 4.37 -7.15
CA TRP A 283 -18.30 5.71 -7.52
C TRP A 283 -17.46 5.73 -8.80
N GLY A 284 -17.07 4.57 -9.34
CA GLY A 284 -16.35 4.44 -10.60
C GLY A 284 -14.85 4.14 -10.46
N VAL A 285 -14.40 3.72 -9.28
CA VAL A 285 -13.03 3.22 -9.09
C VAL A 285 -12.86 1.90 -9.86
N GLY A 286 -11.84 1.83 -10.71
CA GLY A 286 -11.57 0.65 -11.53
C GLY A 286 -10.88 -0.49 -10.79
N ARG A 287 -10.16 -0.18 -9.69
CA ARG A 287 -9.38 -1.15 -8.90
C ARG A 287 -9.52 -0.86 -7.42
N SER A 288 -9.67 -1.91 -6.61
CA SER A 288 -9.57 -1.79 -5.15
C SER A 288 -8.58 -2.80 -4.61
N CYS A 289 -7.69 -2.35 -3.72
CA CYS A 289 -6.74 -3.19 -3.01
C CYS A 289 -7.07 -3.18 -1.53
N VAL A 290 -7.35 -4.34 -0.95
CA VAL A 290 -7.61 -4.49 0.48
C VAL A 290 -6.30 -4.72 1.22
N ILE A 291 -6.02 -3.87 2.19
CA ILE A 291 -4.77 -3.85 2.96
C ILE A 291 -5.09 -4.17 4.42
N PRO A 292 -4.56 -5.24 4.99
CA PRO A 292 -4.74 -5.52 6.42
C PRO A 292 -4.12 -4.43 7.27
N THR A 293 -4.90 -3.88 8.20
CA THR A 293 -4.36 -2.90 9.15
C THR A 293 -3.41 -3.57 10.13
N ARG A 294 -2.25 -2.96 10.35
CA ARG A 294 -1.17 -3.54 11.15
C ARG A 294 -0.73 -2.63 12.29
N LYS A 295 -0.04 -3.22 13.24
CA LYS A 295 0.70 -2.53 14.30
C LYS A 295 2.00 -1.92 13.74
N GLY A 296 2.69 -1.17 14.58
CA GLY A 296 4.04 -0.67 14.28
C GLY A 296 4.13 0.81 13.95
N ASN A 297 3.02 1.56 13.96
CA ASN A 297 3.06 3.00 13.74
C ASN A 297 3.04 3.83 15.05
N GLY A 298 2.98 3.14 16.20
CA GLY A 298 2.89 3.73 17.54
C GLY A 298 1.45 3.94 17.99
N TRP A 299 0.60 4.61 17.21
CA TRP A 299 -0.78 4.86 17.60
C TRP A 299 -1.65 3.60 17.56
N THR A 300 -1.52 2.76 16.52
CA THR A 300 -2.20 1.46 16.47
C THR A 300 -1.70 0.51 17.56
N ASP A 301 -0.42 0.60 17.93
CA ASP A 301 0.16 -0.17 19.05
C ASP A 301 -0.49 0.23 20.37
N LEU A 302 -0.70 1.53 20.59
CA LEU A 302 -1.38 2.06 21.77
C LEU A 302 -2.86 1.60 21.81
N GLN A 303 -3.58 1.66 20.66
CA GLN A 303 -4.96 1.18 20.60
C GLN A 303 -5.05 -0.32 20.94
N PHE A 304 -4.14 -1.13 20.40
CA PHE A 304 -4.06 -2.55 20.71
C PHE A 304 -3.78 -2.80 22.20
N ALA A 305 -2.79 -2.11 22.77
CA ALA A 305 -2.41 -2.27 24.18
C ALA A 305 -3.54 -1.91 25.15
N ASN A 306 -4.38 -0.94 24.79
CA ASN A 306 -5.51 -0.49 25.58
C ASN A 306 -6.81 -1.30 25.32
N GLY A 307 -6.76 -2.34 24.47
CA GLY A 307 -7.93 -3.13 24.11
C GLY A 307 -8.94 -2.38 23.22
N GLY A 308 -8.58 -1.21 22.69
CA GLY A 308 -9.41 -0.40 21.81
C GLY A 308 -9.37 -0.80 20.33
N TRP A 309 -8.60 -1.81 19.98
CA TRP A 309 -8.50 -2.34 18.63
C TRP A 309 -7.97 -3.77 18.59
N VAL A 310 -8.53 -4.57 17.70
CA VAL A 310 -8.11 -5.95 17.41
C VAL A 310 -7.59 -6.00 15.97
N PRO A 311 -6.35 -6.44 15.71
CA PRO A 311 -5.85 -6.64 14.36
C PRO A 311 -6.71 -7.62 13.55
N PRO A 312 -6.87 -7.42 12.23
CA PRO A 312 -7.60 -8.35 11.37
C PRO A 312 -6.91 -9.72 11.29
N LYS A 313 -7.65 -10.72 10.88
CA LYS A 313 -7.17 -12.08 10.68
C LYS A 313 -6.93 -12.36 9.20
N ALA A 314 -6.05 -13.32 8.93
CA ALA A 314 -5.79 -13.77 7.56
C ALA A 314 -7.05 -14.39 6.90
N GLU A 315 -7.88 -15.06 7.68
CA GLU A 315 -9.16 -15.62 7.23
C GLU A 315 -10.11 -14.53 6.72
N ASP A 316 -10.18 -13.40 7.43
CA ASP A 316 -11.02 -12.28 7.03
C ASP A 316 -10.57 -11.69 5.69
N LEU A 317 -9.25 -11.62 5.43
CA LEU A 317 -8.70 -11.17 4.15
C LEU A 317 -9.06 -12.13 3.00
N GLU A 318 -8.97 -13.44 3.25
CA GLU A 318 -9.37 -14.47 2.29
C GLU A 318 -10.87 -14.38 1.98
N ASP A 319 -11.71 -14.25 3.01
CA ASP A 319 -13.15 -14.14 2.87
C ASP A 319 -13.55 -12.90 2.05
N VAL A 320 -12.92 -11.75 2.35
CA VAL A 320 -13.20 -10.50 1.60
C VAL A 320 -12.87 -10.67 0.12
N LEU A 321 -11.71 -11.27 -0.22
CA LEU A 321 -11.36 -11.46 -1.63
C LEU A 321 -12.31 -12.45 -2.31
N ASP A 322 -12.65 -13.57 -1.64
CA ASP A 322 -13.62 -14.54 -2.16
C ASP A 322 -14.97 -13.85 -2.48
N GLU A 323 -15.50 -13.06 -1.55
CA GLU A 323 -16.79 -12.38 -1.71
C GLU A 323 -16.74 -11.27 -2.79
N LEU A 324 -15.64 -10.51 -2.87
CA LEU A 324 -15.45 -9.50 -3.92
C LEU A 324 -15.40 -10.12 -5.31
N LEU A 325 -14.70 -11.24 -5.48
CA LEU A 325 -14.63 -11.92 -6.76
C LEU A 325 -15.97 -12.57 -7.14
N LEU A 326 -16.71 -13.10 -6.15
CA LEU A 326 -18.09 -13.57 -6.36
C LEU A 326 -19.01 -12.45 -6.83
N SER A 327 -18.91 -11.26 -6.26
CA SER A 327 -19.74 -10.11 -6.62
C SER A 327 -19.58 -9.66 -8.07
N ARG A 328 -18.40 -9.93 -8.69
CA ARG A 328 -18.16 -9.64 -10.11
C ARG A 328 -18.96 -10.51 -11.07
N THR A 329 -19.41 -11.69 -10.63
CA THR A 329 -20.18 -12.61 -11.45
C THR A 329 -21.67 -12.25 -11.50
N ILE A 330 -22.12 -11.41 -10.56
CA ILE A 330 -23.49 -10.90 -10.53
C ILE A 330 -23.53 -9.66 -11.42
N GLU A 331 -24.10 -9.76 -12.61
CA GLU A 331 -24.24 -8.63 -13.55
C GLU A 331 -24.91 -7.44 -12.84
N PRO A 332 -24.30 -6.25 -12.88
CA PRO A 332 -24.95 -5.06 -12.35
C PRO A 332 -26.12 -4.69 -13.28
N GLN A 333 -27.34 -4.90 -12.82
CA GLN A 333 -28.58 -4.54 -13.53
C GLN A 333 -28.75 -3.03 -13.79
N SER A 334 -27.76 -2.19 -13.49
CA SER A 334 -27.89 -0.73 -13.50
C SER A 334 -26.71 0.08 -14.03
N LEU A 335 -25.66 -0.54 -14.59
CA LEU A 335 -24.59 0.23 -15.22
C LEU A 335 -24.85 0.40 -16.73
N PRO A 336 -24.65 1.62 -17.29
CA PRO A 336 -24.83 1.83 -18.72
C PRO A 336 -23.80 0.99 -19.51
N LEU A 337 -24.30 0.28 -20.52
CA LEU A 337 -23.61 -0.71 -21.37
C LEU A 337 -22.41 -0.18 -22.20
N THR A 338 -21.89 1.03 -21.95
CA THR A 338 -20.92 1.68 -22.85
C THR A 338 -19.44 1.48 -22.54
N SER A 339 -19.09 0.70 -21.54
CA SER A 339 -17.74 0.09 -21.36
C SER A 339 -17.72 -0.72 -20.06
N VAL A 340 -18.03 -2.00 -20.15
CA VAL A 340 -17.94 -2.89 -18.97
C VAL A 340 -16.47 -3.25 -18.73
N VAL A 341 -15.70 -2.32 -18.17
CA VAL A 341 -14.45 -2.67 -17.52
C VAL A 341 -14.83 -3.34 -16.20
N ARG A 342 -14.60 -4.64 -16.10
CA ARG A 342 -14.85 -5.35 -14.83
C ARG A 342 -13.95 -4.79 -13.74
N PRO A 343 -14.48 -4.49 -12.53
CA PRO A 343 -13.66 -4.00 -11.44
C PRO A 343 -12.59 -5.05 -11.08
N VAL A 344 -11.41 -4.58 -10.73
CA VAL A 344 -10.30 -5.42 -10.27
C VAL A 344 -10.24 -5.34 -8.75
N TYR A 345 -10.25 -6.49 -8.09
CA TYR A 345 -10.10 -6.60 -6.64
C TYR A 345 -8.82 -7.38 -6.31
N THR A 346 -8.00 -6.83 -5.46
CA THR A 346 -6.77 -7.46 -4.99
C THR A 346 -6.65 -7.32 -3.47
N VAL A 347 -5.79 -8.14 -2.88
CA VAL A 347 -5.40 -8.03 -1.48
C VAL A 347 -3.89 -7.80 -1.38
N ASP A 348 -3.47 -6.99 -0.42
CA ASP A 348 -2.06 -6.78 -0.13
C ASP A 348 -1.51 -7.94 0.71
N LEU A 349 -0.40 -8.52 0.24
CA LEU A 349 0.27 -9.67 0.85
C LEU A 349 1.70 -9.37 1.30
N TRP A 350 2.13 -8.12 1.29
CA TRP A 350 3.51 -7.76 1.62
C TRP A 350 3.88 -8.10 3.07
N ASP A 351 2.92 -7.99 3.98
CA ASP A 351 3.11 -8.34 5.40
C ASP A 351 2.36 -9.63 5.82
N TRP A 352 2.23 -10.56 4.89
CA TRP A 352 1.49 -11.82 5.10
C TRP A 352 1.94 -12.59 6.34
N GLU A 353 3.25 -12.63 6.61
CA GLU A 353 3.83 -13.32 7.75
C GLU A 353 3.40 -12.68 9.07
N LEU A 354 3.27 -11.35 9.12
CA LEU A 354 2.76 -10.63 10.30
C LEU A 354 1.27 -10.89 10.53
N LEU A 355 0.51 -11.01 9.46
CA LEU A 355 -0.93 -11.26 9.52
C LEU A 355 -1.24 -12.69 9.99
N THR A 356 -0.49 -13.69 9.53
CA THR A 356 -0.75 -15.09 9.83
C THR A 356 -0.29 -15.52 11.21
N GLY A 357 0.64 -14.81 11.84
CA GLY A 357 1.16 -15.15 13.18
C GLY A 357 1.78 -16.56 13.28
N PRO A 358 2.31 -16.97 14.42
CA PRO A 358 2.76 -18.34 14.65
C PRO A 358 1.56 -19.30 14.71
N CYS A 359 1.74 -20.53 14.22
CA CYS A 359 0.74 -21.57 14.33
C CYS A 359 0.46 -21.89 15.81
N THR A 360 -0.79 -21.76 16.22
CA THR A 360 -1.20 -21.90 17.63
C THR A 360 -1.49 -23.32 18.05
N ARG A 361 -1.18 -24.35 17.23
CA ARG A 361 -1.31 -25.73 17.69
C ARG A 361 -0.35 -25.97 18.85
N PRO A 362 -0.84 -26.51 19.99
CA PRO A 362 0.05 -26.90 21.07
C PRO A 362 1.05 -27.93 20.52
N ALA A 363 2.33 -27.71 20.78
CA ALA A 363 3.32 -28.74 20.57
C ALA A 363 2.79 -30.02 21.32
N LEU A 364 2.65 -31.12 20.58
CA LEU A 364 2.31 -32.40 21.21
C LEU A 364 3.34 -32.61 22.30
N SER A 365 2.82 -32.90 23.51
CA SER A 365 3.62 -33.04 24.74
C SER A 365 4.90 -33.84 24.51
N GLU A 366 5.99 -33.43 25.15
CA GLU A 366 7.36 -33.97 25.08
C GLU A 366 7.52 -35.48 25.34
N GLN A 367 6.45 -36.26 25.28
CA GLN A 367 6.49 -37.73 25.53
C GLN A 367 6.67 -38.58 24.26
N ALA A 368 6.71 -37.97 23.08
CA ALA A 368 7.12 -38.68 21.86
C ALA A 368 8.63 -38.55 21.66
N THR A 369 9.39 -39.27 22.46
CA THR A 369 10.82 -39.55 22.21
C THR A 369 10.94 -40.44 20.99
N ASP A 370 10.85 -39.88 19.79
CA ASP A 370 11.35 -40.55 18.61
C ASP A 370 11.76 -39.60 17.50
N ARG A 371 12.85 -39.96 16.85
CA ARG A 371 13.82 -39.30 16.01
C ARG A 371 13.31 -38.53 14.78
N TYR A 372 12.04 -38.14 14.72
CA TYR A 372 11.43 -37.51 13.52
C TYR A 372 10.62 -36.23 13.76
N SER A 373 10.51 -35.73 15.01
CA SER A 373 9.46 -34.78 15.31
C SER A 373 9.80 -33.29 15.09
N SER A 374 11.05 -32.86 15.25
CA SER A 374 11.35 -31.40 15.26
C SER A 374 11.46 -30.77 13.86
N SER A 375 11.81 -31.51 12.83
CA SER A 375 11.94 -30.98 11.46
C SER A 375 10.63 -30.96 10.66
N ARG A 376 9.62 -31.77 11.05
CA ARG A 376 8.34 -31.84 10.35
C ARG A 376 7.37 -30.72 10.72
N TYR A 377 7.42 -30.21 11.95
CA TYR A 377 6.49 -29.17 12.42
C TYR A 377 6.82 -27.79 11.87
N SER A 378 8.09 -27.42 11.83
CA SER A 378 8.52 -26.16 11.19
C SER A 378 8.22 -26.13 9.67
N SER A 379 8.34 -27.29 9.00
CA SER A 379 8.06 -27.39 7.55
C SER A 379 6.56 -27.36 7.22
N CYS A 380 5.68 -27.89 8.10
CA CYS A 380 4.24 -27.86 7.88
C CYS A 380 3.66 -26.46 8.07
N GLU A 381 4.11 -25.73 9.10
CA GLU A 381 3.69 -24.36 9.38
C GLU A 381 3.99 -23.42 8.23
N VAL A 382 5.21 -23.48 7.71
CA VAL A 382 5.63 -22.70 6.54
C VAL A 382 4.82 -23.11 5.29
N SER A 383 4.55 -24.41 5.09
CA SER A 383 3.82 -24.89 3.91
C SER A 383 2.37 -24.41 3.88
N CYS A 384 1.65 -24.41 5.01
CA CYS A 384 0.27 -23.94 5.07
C CYS A 384 0.15 -22.45 4.77
N ARG A 385 1.03 -21.63 5.35
CA ARG A 385 1.08 -20.19 5.08
C ARG A 385 1.42 -19.91 3.62
N THR A 386 2.39 -20.61 3.08
CA THR A 386 2.81 -20.49 1.68
C THR A 386 1.70 -20.87 0.72
N VAL A 387 0.97 -21.97 0.98
CA VAL A 387 -0.17 -22.39 0.15
C VAL A 387 -1.29 -21.37 0.17
N ARG A 388 -1.63 -20.81 1.33
CA ARG A 388 -2.65 -19.75 1.45
C ARG A 388 -2.22 -18.47 0.74
N LYS A 389 -0.98 -18.02 0.93
CA LYS A 389 -0.40 -16.88 0.24
C LYS A 389 -0.47 -17.07 -1.27
N HIS A 390 0.02 -18.21 -1.76
CA HIS A 390 0.02 -18.54 -3.18
C HIS A 390 -1.40 -18.56 -3.78
N ARG A 391 -2.38 -19.10 -3.05
CA ARG A 391 -3.79 -19.04 -3.45
C ARG A 391 -4.24 -17.59 -3.68
N LEU A 392 -3.99 -16.70 -2.72
CA LEU A 392 -4.36 -15.29 -2.82
C LEU A 392 -3.58 -14.57 -3.94
N GLU A 393 -2.29 -14.87 -4.12
CA GLU A 393 -1.49 -14.36 -5.24
C GLU A 393 -2.11 -14.74 -6.59
N GLN A 394 -2.51 -16.01 -6.75
CA GLN A 394 -3.18 -16.47 -7.97
C GLN A 394 -4.56 -15.81 -8.15
N MET A 395 -5.35 -15.66 -7.09
CA MET A 395 -6.65 -14.97 -7.15
C MET A 395 -6.49 -13.49 -7.49
N ASN A 396 -5.46 -12.82 -6.96
CA ASN A 396 -5.11 -11.45 -7.33
C ASN A 396 -4.86 -11.31 -8.84
N LEU A 397 -4.17 -12.26 -9.44
CA LEU A 397 -3.80 -12.23 -10.86
C LEU A 397 -4.94 -12.66 -11.78
N LEU A 398 -5.53 -13.81 -11.50
CA LEU A 398 -6.55 -14.41 -12.35
C LEU A 398 -7.90 -13.73 -12.22
N GLN A 399 -8.11 -13.00 -11.11
CA GLN A 399 -9.39 -12.37 -10.80
C GLN A 399 -10.55 -13.39 -10.82
N ASP A 400 -10.27 -14.60 -10.36
CA ASP A 400 -11.20 -15.71 -10.26
C ASP A 400 -10.98 -16.46 -8.94
N ILE A 401 -12.00 -17.18 -8.48
CA ILE A 401 -11.97 -17.89 -7.21
C ILE A 401 -11.22 -19.20 -7.36
N ILE A 402 -10.19 -19.35 -6.55
CA ILE A 402 -9.47 -20.60 -6.40
C ILE A 402 -9.97 -21.29 -5.11
N PRO A 403 -10.45 -22.54 -5.17
CA PRO A 403 -10.94 -23.25 -4.00
C PRO A 403 -9.90 -23.32 -2.87
N ARG A 404 -10.34 -23.20 -1.62
CA ARG A 404 -9.48 -23.38 -0.46
C ARG A 404 -9.08 -24.85 -0.34
N VAL A 405 -7.80 -25.10 -0.17
CA VAL A 405 -7.30 -26.46 0.09
C VAL A 405 -7.87 -26.93 1.44
N ASN A 406 -8.48 -28.11 1.45
CA ASN A 406 -9.11 -28.73 2.63
C ASN A 406 -10.14 -27.83 3.35
N GLY A 407 -10.91 -27.01 2.60
CA GLY A 407 -11.94 -26.12 3.18
C GLY A 407 -11.38 -25.07 4.15
N GLY A 408 -10.11 -24.63 3.97
CA GLY A 408 -9.44 -23.66 4.83
C GLY A 408 -8.84 -24.25 6.10
N LYS A 409 -8.92 -25.55 6.31
CA LYS A 409 -8.28 -26.24 7.45
C LYS A 409 -6.80 -26.51 7.14
N CYS A 410 -5.97 -26.49 8.18
CA CYS A 410 -4.57 -26.83 8.06
C CYS A 410 -4.38 -28.24 7.42
N VAL A 411 -3.49 -28.33 6.43
CA VAL A 411 -3.19 -29.58 5.69
C VAL A 411 -2.25 -30.49 6.48
N CYS A 412 -1.88 -30.10 7.70
CA CYS A 412 -1.04 -30.94 8.55
C CYS A 412 -1.72 -32.28 8.79
N PRO A 413 -1.08 -33.42 8.53
CA PRO A 413 -1.66 -34.72 8.86
C PRO A 413 -2.02 -34.73 10.35
N GLU A 414 -3.25 -35.13 10.62
CA GLU A 414 -3.67 -35.40 11.97
C GLU A 414 -2.78 -36.54 12.48
N GLY A 415 -1.94 -36.22 13.50
CA GLY A 415 -1.06 -37.23 14.14
C GLY A 415 -1.84 -38.22 14.94
#